data_a8b0bc473a1cc462db58c2af808949d4
#
_entry.id   a8b0bc473a1cc462db58c2af808949d4
#
_cell.length_a   1.000
_cell.length_b   1.000
_cell.length_c   1.000
_cell.angle_alpha   90.00
_cell.angle_beta   90.00
_cell.angle_gamma   90.00
#
_symmetry.space_group_name_H-M   'P 1'
#
loop_
_entity.id
_entity.type
_entity.pdbx_description
1 polymer ?
#
loop_
_entity_poly.entity_id
_entity_poly.type
_entity_poly.pdbx_seq_one_letter_code
_entity_poly.pdbx_strand_id
1 'polypeptide(L)'
;MPKSKLLRDKPGKGRDYYHTCYCISGASVAATMLPPAAPPQAAAAAAAVAGGTPQVEVEVPAEWRSIRVVNPVYNVAADKVERAMAYFNALPPVA
;
A
#
# COMPACT_ATOMS: atom_id res chain seq x y z
N MET A 1 -1.00 18.14 -9.31
CA MET A 1 -1.33 18.14 -7.87
C MET A 1 -0.67 19.35 -7.22
N PRO A 2 -1.41 20.22 -6.55
CA PRO A 2 -0.81 21.37 -5.87
C PRO A 2 0.10 20.91 -4.72
N LYS A 3 1.20 21.61 -4.49
CA LYS A 3 2.18 21.27 -3.45
C LYS A 3 1.58 21.15 -2.05
N SER A 4 0.49 21.85 -1.76
CA SER A 4 -0.21 21.77 -0.47
C SER A 4 -0.80 20.38 -0.16
N LYS A 5 -1.03 19.56 -1.18
CA LYS A 5 -1.56 18.20 -1.05
C LYS A 5 -0.48 17.12 -1.05
N LEU A 6 0.77 17.49 -1.26
CA LEU A 6 1.89 16.58 -1.21
C LEU A 6 2.29 16.25 0.23
N LEU A 7 2.88 15.09 0.41
CA LEU A 7 3.41 14.64 1.69
C LEU A 7 4.85 15.15 1.89
N ARG A 8 5.31 15.11 3.12
CA ARG A 8 6.65 15.53 3.51
C ARG A 8 7.34 14.42 4.30
N ASP A 9 8.66 14.39 4.27
CA ASP A 9 9.48 13.45 5.03
C ASP A 9 9.23 13.55 6.54
N LYS A 10 9.32 14.77 7.08
CA LYS A 10 9.19 15.04 8.52
C LYS A 10 8.79 16.49 8.75
N PRO A 11 8.36 16.84 9.97
CA PRO A 11 8.09 18.23 10.31
C PRO A 11 9.29 19.13 10.02
N GLY A 12 9.03 20.31 9.47
CA GLY A 12 10.07 21.26 9.08
C GLY A 12 10.68 21.07 7.70
N LYS A 13 10.40 19.96 7.03
CA LYS A 13 10.82 19.73 5.63
C LYS A 13 9.75 20.15 4.65
N GLY A 14 10.16 20.54 3.45
CA GLY A 14 9.26 20.84 2.35
C GLY A 14 8.54 19.59 1.86
N ARG A 15 7.35 19.78 1.32
CA ARG A 15 6.58 18.70 0.66
C ARG A 15 7.16 18.46 -0.73
N ASP A 16 7.23 17.19 -1.14
CA ASP A 16 7.81 16.81 -2.42
C ASP A 16 7.12 15.59 -3.04
N TYR A 17 7.37 15.40 -4.32
CA TYR A 17 6.80 14.28 -5.07
C TYR A 17 7.40 12.93 -4.69
N TYR A 18 8.66 12.89 -4.30
CA TYR A 18 9.34 11.67 -3.90
C TYR A 18 8.68 11.03 -2.68
N HIS A 19 8.56 11.76 -1.57
CA HIS A 19 7.92 11.26 -0.36
C HIS A 19 6.44 10.96 -0.57
N THR A 20 5.75 11.76 -1.37
CA THR A 20 4.36 11.50 -1.73
C THR A 20 4.22 10.19 -2.48
N CYS A 21 5.05 9.95 -3.48
CA CYS A 21 5.04 8.71 -4.27
C CYS A 21 5.25 7.48 -3.38
N TYR A 22 6.31 7.47 -2.59
CA TYR A 22 6.63 6.31 -1.77
C TYR A 22 5.66 6.10 -0.61
N CYS A 23 5.14 7.13 0.00
CA CYS A 23 4.12 7.01 1.04
C CYS A 23 2.82 6.42 0.47
N ILE A 24 2.37 6.90 -0.68
CA ILE A 24 1.15 6.37 -1.32
C ILE A 24 1.37 4.93 -1.80
N SER A 25 2.52 4.62 -2.36
CA SER A 25 2.88 3.25 -2.75
C SER A 25 2.90 2.32 -1.54
N GLY A 26 3.50 2.75 -0.44
CA GLY A 26 3.52 2.00 0.82
C GLY A 26 2.12 1.78 1.38
N ALA A 27 1.27 2.80 1.33
CA ALA A 27 -0.13 2.68 1.74
C ALA A 27 -0.90 1.66 0.86
N SER A 28 -0.66 1.66 -0.44
CA SER A 28 -1.25 0.68 -1.37
C SER A 28 -0.82 -0.74 -1.04
N VAL A 29 0.46 -0.97 -0.80
CA VAL A 29 0.99 -2.28 -0.41
C VAL A 29 0.39 -2.73 0.91
N ALA A 30 0.35 -1.86 1.91
CA ALA A 30 -0.24 -2.17 3.21
C ALA A 30 -1.73 -2.53 3.09
N ALA A 31 -2.49 -1.77 2.31
CA ALA A 31 -3.91 -2.03 2.08
C ALA A 31 -4.16 -3.37 1.36
N THR A 32 -3.22 -3.82 0.54
CA THR A 32 -3.33 -5.08 -0.20
C THR A 32 -2.92 -6.28 0.66
N MET A 33 -1.88 -6.12 1.50
CA MET A 33 -1.29 -7.21 2.29
C MET A 33 -1.94 -7.40 3.65
N LEU A 34 -2.51 -6.35 4.24
CA LEU A 34 -3.14 -6.42 5.54
C LEU A 34 -4.63 -6.74 5.41
N PRO A 35 -5.18 -7.53 6.34
CA PRO A 35 -6.61 -7.84 6.34
C PRO A 35 -7.43 -6.56 6.56
N PRO A 36 -8.67 -6.53 6.08
CA PRO A 36 -9.58 -5.45 6.44
C PRO A 36 -9.76 -5.42 7.95
N ALA A 37 -9.95 -4.21 8.50
CA ALA A 37 -10.23 -4.03 9.91
C ALA A 37 -11.37 -4.97 10.34
N ALA A 38 -11.10 -5.84 11.29
CA ALA A 38 -12.13 -6.72 11.84
C ALA A 38 -13.17 -5.86 12.57
N PRO A 39 -14.45 -6.22 12.50
CA PRO A 39 -15.45 -5.54 13.30
C PRO A 39 -15.05 -5.60 14.79
N PRO A 40 -15.35 -4.56 15.59
CA PRO A 40 -14.90 -4.46 16.99
C PRO A 40 -15.17 -5.71 17.84
N GLN A 41 -16.24 -6.44 17.53
CA GLN A 41 -16.62 -7.67 18.22
C GLN A 41 -15.68 -8.85 17.89
N ALA A 42 -15.20 -8.95 16.67
CA ALA A 42 -14.25 -9.99 16.25
C ALA A 42 -12.86 -9.73 16.83
N ALA A 43 -12.44 -8.47 16.90
CA ALA A 43 -11.19 -8.07 17.54
C ALA A 43 -11.16 -8.38 19.03
N ALA A 44 -12.25 -8.13 19.76
CA ALA A 44 -12.40 -8.46 21.16
C ALA A 44 -12.37 -9.98 21.40
N ALA A 45 -13.03 -10.75 20.54
CA ALA A 45 -13.01 -12.23 20.64
C ALA A 45 -11.61 -12.79 20.34
N ALA A 46 -10.92 -12.28 19.35
CA ALA A 46 -9.55 -12.68 19.02
C ALA A 46 -8.56 -12.33 20.14
N ALA A 47 -8.70 -11.15 20.75
CA ALA A 47 -7.89 -10.73 21.89
C ALA A 47 -8.13 -11.62 23.14
N ALA A 48 -9.35 -12.06 23.36
CA ALA A 48 -9.70 -12.95 24.45
C ALA A 48 -9.11 -14.37 24.28
N VAL A 49 -8.96 -14.83 23.06
CA VAL A 49 -8.42 -16.18 22.74
C VAL A 49 -6.90 -16.19 22.68
N ALA A 50 -6.27 -15.10 22.34
CA ALA A 50 -4.81 -15.03 22.16
C ALA A 50 -4.01 -14.90 23.47
N GLY A 51 -4.65 -14.80 24.65
CA GLY A 51 -4.00 -14.88 25.96
C GLY A 51 -2.75 -14.03 26.12
N GLY A 52 -2.84 -12.71 25.97
CA GLY A 52 -1.97 -11.85 26.72
C GLY A 52 -0.82 -11.11 26.07
N THR A 53 -0.54 -11.15 24.78
CA THR A 53 0.28 -10.12 24.13
C THR A 53 -0.61 -9.23 23.28
N PRO A 54 -0.67 -7.89 23.56
CA PRO A 54 -1.39 -7.00 22.69
C PRO A 54 -0.66 -7.00 21.33
N GLN A 55 -1.19 -7.71 20.38
CA GLN A 55 -0.83 -7.50 19.01
C GLN A 55 -1.40 -6.13 18.62
N VAL A 56 -0.54 -5.23 18.26
CA VAL A 56 -0.98 -3.96 17.68
C VAL A 56 -1.71 -4.32 16.38
N GLU A 57 -3.04 -4.35 16.45
CA GLU A 57 -3.84 -4.44 15.24
C GLU A 57 -3.62 -3.17 14.44
N VAL A 58 -2.87 -3.30 13.37
CA VAL A 58 -2.72 -2.22 12.42
C VAL A 58 -3.98 -2.20 11.55
N GLU A 59 -4.90 -1.32 11.90
CA GLU A 59 -6.07 -1.05 11.06
C GLU A 59 -5.65 -0.22 9.86
N VAL A 60 -5.97 -0.74 8.68
CA VAL A 60 -5.79 0.01 7.43
C VAL A 60 -7.04 0.86 7.20
N PRO A 61 -6.90 2.20 7.11
CA PRO A 61 -8.03 3.06 6.80
C PRO A 61 -8.76 2.62 5.52
N ALA A 62 -10.09 2.69 5.53
CA ALA A 62 -10.90 2.26 4.39
C ALA A 62 -10.56 3.02 3.11
N GLU A 63 -10.17 4.27 3.23
CA GLU A 63 -9.78 5.12 2.11
C GLU A 63 -8.55 4.61 1.37
N TRP A 64 -7.66 3.91 2.04
CA TRP A 64 -6.45 3.35 1.43
C TRP A 64 -6.76 2.24 0.44
N ARG A 65 -7.92 1.59 0.57
CA ARG A 65 -8.34 0.53 -0.36
C ARG A 65 -8.77 1.06 -1.71
N SER A 66 -9.05 2.35 -1.82
CA SER A 66 -9.30 3.02 -3.09
C SER A 66 -8.02 3.37 -3.86
N ILE A 67 -6.85 3.27 -3.21
CA ILE A 67 -5.57 3.48 -3.86
C ILE A 67 -5.32 2.32 -4.83
N ARG A 68 -4.85 2.66 -6.02
CA ARG A 68 -4.54 1.67 -7.05
C ARG A 68 -3.50 0.66 -6.55
N VAL A 69 -3.72 -0.61 -6.81
CA VAL A 69 -2.79 -1.66 -6.39
C VAL A 69 -1.45 -1.47 -7.08
N VAL A 70 -0.39 -1.47 -6.29
CA VAL A 70 0.99 -1.29 -6.74
C VAL A 70 1.73 -2.61 -6.63
N ASN A 71 2.49 -2.96 -7.65
CA ASN A 71 3.45 -4.05 -7.58
C ASN A 71 4.63 -3.60 -6.71
N PRO A 72 4.88 -4.25 -5.55
CA PRO A 72 5.91 -3.79 -4.63
C PRO A 72 7.35 -3.98 -5.14
N VAL A 73 7.56 -4.86 -6.10
CA VAL A 73 8.88 -5.10 -6.69
C VAL A 73 9.29 -3.96 -7.61
N TYR A 74 8.37 -3.54 -8.48
CA TYR A 74 8.64 -2.50 -9.47
C TYR A 74 8.17 -1.11 -9.06
N ASN A 75 7.38 -1.00 -8.00
CA ASN A 75 6.75 0.27 -7.56
C ASN A 75 5.94 0.94 -8.68
N VAL A 76 5.22 0.15 -9.42
CA VAL A 76 4.36 0.56 -10.52
C VAL A 76 2.98 -0.07 -10.34
N ALA A 77 1.92 0.58 -10.79
CA ALA A 77 0.57 0.02 -10.73
C ALA A 77 0.53 -1.39 -11.34
N ALA A 78 -0.10 -2.33 -10.63
CA ALA A 78 -0.07 -3.76 -10.98
C ALA A 78 -0.56 -4.04 -12.41
N ASP A 79 -1.62 -3.37 -12.84
CA ASP A 79 -2.15 -3.51 -14.21
C ASP A 79 -1.15 -3.03 -15.27
N LYS A 80 -0.34 -2.03 -14.95
CA LYS A 80 0.72 -1.55 -15.86
C LYS A 80 1.85 -2.56 -15.96
N VAL A 81 2.23 -3.20 -14.86
CA VAL A 81 3.25 -4.27 -14.85
C VAL A 81 2.77 -5.45 -15.71
N GLU A 82 1.54 -5.91 -15.53
CA GLU A 82 0.98 -7.01 -16.32
C GLU A 82 1.01 -6.70 -17.83
N ARG A 83 0.61 -5.49 -18.20
CA ARG A 83 0.61 -5.06 -19.60
C ARG A 83 2.01 -4.99 -20.18
N ALA A 84 2.98 -4.46 -19.42
CA ALA A 84 4.38 -4.39 -19.82
C ALA A 84 4.99 -5.78 -19.99
N MET A 85 4.75 -6.68 -19.05
CA MET A 85 5.23 -8.06 -19.10
C MET A 85 4.64 -8.82 -20.29
N ALA A 86 3.34 -8.67 -20.54
CA ALA A 86 2.70 -9.27 -21.70
C ALA A 86 3.30 -8.77 -23.01
N TYR A 87 3.58 -7.48 -23.11
CA TYR A 87 4.22 -6.88 -24.27
C TYR A 87 5.62 -7.44 -24.51
N PHE A 88 6.48 -7.42 -23.48
CA PHE A 88 7.87 -7.89 -23.62
C PHE A 88 7.95 -9.39 -23.84
N ASN A 89 7.09 -10.19 -23.23
CA ASN A 89 7.06 -11.63 -23.43
C ASN A 89 6.57 -12.04 -24.85
N ALA A 90 5.80 -11.16 -25.50
CA ALA A 90 5.34 -11.38 -26.86
C ALA A 90 6.40 -10.99 -27.93
N LEU A 91 7.46 -10.28 -27.54
CA LEU A 91 8.53 -9.94 -28.47
C LEU A 91 9.34 -11.17 -28.84
N PRO A 92 9.83 -11.27 -30.10
CA PRO A 92 10.69 -12.38 -30.48
C PRO A 92 11.99 -12.37 -29.70
N PRO A 93 12.56 -13.54 -29.37
CA PRO A 93 13.84 -13.60 -28.70
C PRO A 93 14.93 -12.91 -29.52
N VAL A 94 15.78 -12.14 -28.84
CA VAL A 94 16.95 -11.54 -29.46
C VAL A 94 17.92 -12.66 -29.79
N ALA A 95 18.13 -12.89 -31.06
CA ALA A 95 19.08 -13.89 -31.52
C ALA A 95 20.54 -13.43 -31.30
#